data_cbb3833024a94881f553c3083f2f40a7
#
_entry.id   cbb3833024a94881f553c3083f2f40a7
#
_cell.length_a   1.000
_cell.length_b   1.000
_cell.length_c   1.000
_cell.angle_alpha   90.00
_cell.angle_beta   90.00
_cell.angle_gamma   90.00
#
_symmetry.space_group_name_H-M   'P 1'
#
loop_
_entity.id
_entity.type
_entity.pdbx_description
1 polymer ?
#
loop_
_entity_poly.entity_id
_entity_poly.type
_entity_poly.pdbx_seq_one_letter_code
_entity_poly.pdbx_strand_id
1 'polypeptide(L)'
;QLVTDPDGIYLDCTVGYGGHTAAILEKLTKNGKLIGVDLDPYALEYTQKHLPKTQASYSLHHENFREYPNLLQKLGIKKLTGILFDLGSSSSQINTGHRGFSFQSDASLDMRFNPEAGITARQYLNTSDADEIGETIYKYGEERNYRKIAHTICEAAKRGKMNTTFELKKAVESTVNP
;
A
#
# COMPACT_ATOMS: atom_id res chain seq x y z
N GLN A 1 2.28 22.67 7.01
CA GLN A 1 3.18 22.02 7.99
C GLN A 1 2.33 21.18 8.94
N LEU A 2 2.56 19.83 9.01
CA LEU A 2 1.76 18.94 9.85
C LEU A 2 2.07 19.10 11.35
N VAL A 3 3.36 19.16 11.70
CA VAL A 3 3.77 19.29 13.11
C VAL A 3 3.66 20.73 13.54
N THR A 4 2.61 21.01 14.32
CA THR A 4 2.29 22.35 14.85
C THR A 4 2.60 22.47 16.33
N ASP A 5 2.67 21.33 17.05
CA ASP A 5 3.03 21.22 18.46
C ASP A 5 4.10 20.13 18.62
N PRO A 6 5.36 20.49 18.97
CA PRO A 6 6.43 19.51 19.15
C PRO A 6 6.23 18.54 20.32
N ASP A 7 5.36 18.84 21.27
CA ASP A 7 4.99 17.98 22.40
C ASP A 7 3.69 17.19 22.14
N GLY A 8 3.12 17.33 20.93
CA GLY A 8 1.86 16.73 20.52
C GLY A 8 1.95 15.23 20.22
N ILE A 9 0.76 14.64 20.02
CA ILE A 9 0.60 13.22 19.63
C ILE A 9 0.18 13.17 18.17
N TYR A 10 0.95 12.45 17.37
CA TYR A 10 0.74 12.31 15.92
C TYR A 10 0.51 10.85 15.54
N LEU A 11 -0.34 10.65 14.53
CA LEU A 11 -0.58 9.36 13.91
C LEU A 11 -0.15 9.42 12.44
N ASP A 12 0.75 8.53 12.04
CA ASP A 12 1.09 8.24 10.66
C ASP A 12 0.36 6.96 10.24
N CYS A 13 -0.64 7.08 9.36
CA CYS A 13 -1.48 5.98 8.91
C CYS A 13 -0.88 5.18 7.76
N THR A 14 0.27 5.60 7.25
CA THR A 14 0.95 5.08 6.05
C THR A 14 2.46 5.20 6.22
N VAL A 15 2.98 4.46 7.22
CA VAL A 15 4.40 4.52 7.60
C VAL A 15 5.32 4.25 6.41
N GLY A 16 4.98 3.24 5.60
CA GLY A 16 5.81 2.81 4.48
C GLY A 16 7.25 2.58 4.93
N TYR A 17 8.20 3.10 4.20
CA TYR A 17 9.64 3.02 4.52
C TYR A 17 10.14 4.16 5.42
N GLY A 18 9.23 4.85 6.11
CA GLY A 18 9.52 5.74 7.23
C GLY A 18 9.91 7.17 6.88
N GLY A 19 9.77 7.61 5.63
CA GLY A 19 10.16 8.95 5.23
C GLY A 19 9.41 10.06 6.01
N HIS A 20 8.09 10.02 6.02
CA HIS A 20 7.26 10.96 6.77
C HIS A 20 7.39 10.74 8.28
N THR A 21 7.39 9.49 8.73
CA THR A 21 7.61 9.10 10.12
C THR A 21 8.90 9.74 10.68
N ALA A 22 10.02 9.64 9.97
CA ALA A 22 11.30 10.24 10.36
C ALA A 22 11.19 11.78 10.44
N ALA A 23 10.62 12.40 9.41
CA ALA A 23 10.45 13.86 9.35
C ALA A 23 9.54 14.43 10.47
N ILE A 24 8.54 13.64 10.91
CA ILE A 24 7.71 14.01 12.08
C ILE A 24 8.55 13.87 13.35
N LEU A 25 9.23 12.74 13.55
CA LEU A 25 10.04 12.47 14.75
C LEU A 25 11.15 13.49 14.96
N GLU A 26 11.80 14.00 13.90
CA GLU A 26 12.80 15.06 13.97
C GLU A 26 12.28 16.37 14.56
N LYS A 27 10.98 16.61 14.48
CA LYS A 27 10.33 17.84 14.97
C LYS A 27 9.74 17.69 16.36
N LEU A 28 9.64 16.46 16.87
CA LEU A 28 9.08 16.20 18.19
C LEU A 28 10.15 16.30 19.28
N THR A 29 9.73 16.82 20.44
CA THR A 29 10.57 16.78 21.65
C THR A 29 10.40 15.44 22.37
N LYS A 30 11.08 15.30 23.52
CA LYS A 30 10.94 14.13 24.40
C LYS A 30 9.51 13.89 24.93
N ASN A 31 8.67 14.91 24.91
CA ASN A 31 7.27 14.82 25.35
C ASN A 31 6.33 14.45 24.20
N GLY A 32 6.79 14.64 22.94
CA GLY A 32 6.04 14.30 21.76
C GLY A 32 5.92 12.79 21.55
N LYS A 33 4.86 12.36 20.86
CA LYS A 33 4.60 10.95 20.59
C LYS A 33 4.16 10.74 19.14
N LEU A 34 4.69 9.71 18.50
CA LEU A 34 4.25 9.23 17.19
C LEU A 34 3.71 7.80 17.30
N ILE A 35 2.55 7.57 16.71
CA ILE A 35 1.99 6.25 16.45
C ILE A 35 2.06 6.06 14.93
N GLY A 36 2.66 4.97 14.46
CA GLY A 36 2.69 4.61 13.05
C GLY A 36 1.92 3.32 12.81
N VAL A 37 1.15 3.27 11.73
CA VAL A 37 0.51 2.04 11.26
C VAL A 37 0.82 1.81 9.79
N ASP A 38 0.97 0.55 9.40
CA ASP A 38 1.07 0.13 8.01
C ASP A 38 0.55 -1.30 7.86
N LEU A 39 0.06 -1.62 6.67
CA LEU A 39 -0.35 -2.97 6.28
C LEU A 39 0.82 -3.85 5.82
N ASP A 40 1.96 -3.22 5.47
CA ASP A 40 3.13 -3.92 4.98
C ASP A 40 4.12 -4.22 6.11
N PRO A 41 4.22 -5.48 6.58
CA PRO A 41 5.12 -5.84 7.67
C PRO A 41 6.59 -5.63 7.30
N TYR A 42 6.96 -5.79 6.02
CA TYR A 42 8.34 -5.56 5.56
C TYR A 42 8.72 -4.07 5.63
N ALA A 43 7.78 -3.19 5.27
CA ALA A 43 7.98 -1.75 5.38
C ALA A 43 8.18 -1.33 6.84
N LEU A 44 7.34 -1.85 7.75
CA LEU A 44 7.46 -1.59 9.20
C LEU A 44 8.79 -2.10 9.76
N GLU A 45 9.20 -3.32 9.41
CA GLU A 45 10.48 -3.89 9.85
C GLU A 45 11.66 -3.06 9.35
N TYR A 46 11.63 -2.64 8.08
CA TYR A 46 12.63 -1.75 7.52
C TYR A 46 12.68 -0.43 8.30
N THR A 47 11.53 0.20 8.48
CA THR A 47 11.41 1.49 9.16
C THR A 47 11.90 1.40 10.60
N GLN A 48 11.52 0.37 11.34
CA GLN A 48 11.99 0.15 12.71
C GLN A 48 13.51 0.10 12.82
N LYS A 49 14.18 -0.45 11.79
CA LYS A 49 15.66 -0.57 11.76
C LYS A 49 16.37 0.71 11.33
N HIS A 50 15.67 1.59 10.57
CA HIS A 50 16.33 2.73 9.92
C HIS A 50 15.86 4.10 10.42
N LEU A 51 14.91 4.15 11.36
CA LEU A 51 14.52 5.43 11.96
C LEU A 51 15.69 6.11 12.65
N PRO A 52 15.81 7.44 12.53
CA PRO A 52 16.86 8.19 13.22
C PRO A 52 16.69 8.07 14.74
N LYS A 53 17.79 8.25 15.46
CA LYS A 53 17.73 8.39 16.92
C LYS A 53 16.88 9.60 17.27
N THR A 54 15.88 9.40 18.11
CA THR A 54 14.94 10.45 18.53
C THR A 54 14.78 10.45 20.05
N GLN A 55 14.44 11.61 20.59
CA GLN A 55 14.04 11.74 22.01
C GLN A 55 12.54 11.49 22.21
N ALA A 56 11.74 11.64 21.14
CA ALA A 56 10.32 11.42 21.16
C ALA A 56 9.99 9.92 21.33
N SER A 57 8.88 9.63 21.96
CA SER A 57 8.37 8.26 22.02
C SER A 57 7.68 7.90 20.70
N TYR A 58 7.87 6.68 20.22
CA TYR A 58 7.11 6.18 19.07
C TYR A 58 6.76 4.70 19.20
N SER A 59 5.74 4.29 18.47
CA SER A 59 5.36 2.89 18.31
C SER A 59 4.87 2.64 16.90
N LEU A 60 5.29 1.50 16.30
CA LEU A 60 4.87 1.06 14.97
C LEU A 60 3.99 -0.18 15.11
N HIS A 61 2.90 -0.23 14.35
CA HIS A 61 1.89 -1.28 14.45
C HIS A 61 1.56 -1.83 13.06
N HIS A 62 1.61 -3.16 12.91
CA HIS A 62 1.13 -3.85 11.73
C HIS A 62 -0.40 -3.93 11.82
N GLU A 63 -1.06 -2.92 11.28
CA GLU A 63 -2.50 -2.77 11.38
C GLU A 63 -3.06 -2.03 10.16
N ASN A 64 -4.32 -2.30 9.83
CA ASN A 64 -5.04 -1.51 8.85
C ASN A 64 -5.35 -0.12 9.45
N PHE A 65 -5.04 0.94 8.74
CA PHE A 65 -5.34 2.29 9.21
C PHE A 65 -6.84 2.50 9.53
N ARG A 66 -7.76 1.72 8.96
CA ARG A 66 -9.19 1.75 9.32
C ARG A 66 -9.44 1.43 10.78
N GLU A 67 -8.53 0.66 11.38
CA GLU A 67 -8.61 0.24 12.79
C GLU A 67 -7.93 1.22 13.76
N TYR A 68 -7.42 2.38 13.26
CA TYR A 68 -6.74 3.33 14.14
C TYR A 68 -7.58 3.78 15.36
N PRO A 69 -8.91 3.92 15.31
CA PRO A 69 -9.67 4.30 16.50
C PRO A 69 -9.57 3.25 17.60
N ASN A 70 -9.64 1.96 17.24
CA ASN A 70 -9.49 0.83 18.17
C ASN A 70 -8.06 0.78 18.74
N LEU A 71 -7.06 1.04 17.89
CA LEU A 71 -5.66 1.13 18.32
C LEU A 71 -5.45 2.26 19.34
N LEU A 72 -5.96 3.47 19.05
CA LEU A 72 -5.85 4.60 19.95
C LEU A 72 -6.53 4.32 21.30
N GLN A 73 -7.69 3.67 21.28
CA GLN A 73 -8.38 3.25 22.51
C GLN A 73 -7.52 2.28 23.33
N LYS A 74 -6.93 1.26 22.71
CA LYS A 74 -6.00 0.31 23.36
C LYS A 74 -4.77 1.02 23.97
N LEU A 75 -4.27 2.06 23.31
CA LEU A 75 -3.14 2.86 23.78
C LEU A 75 -3.52 3.94 24.81
N GLY A 76 -4.81 4.09 25.14
CA GLY A 76 -5.30 5.11 26.08
C GLY A 76 -5.22 6.54 25.52
N ILE A 77 -5.15 6.71 24.21
CA ILE A 77 -5.00 8.02 23.56
C ILE A 77 -6.39 8.53 23.18
N LYS A 78 -6.77 9.65 23.79
CA LYS A 78 -8.09 10.27 23.58
C LYS A 78 -8.10 11.35 22.51
N LYS A 79 -6.94 11.96 22.21
CA LYS A 79 -6.83 13.09 21.28
C LYS A 79 -5.49 13.03 20.56
N LEU A 80 -5.54 13.27 19.25
CA LEU A 80 -4.37 13.46 18.40
C LEU A 80 -4.20 14.96 18.09
N THR A 81 -2.95 15.37 17.92
CA THR A 81 -2.59 16.71 17.44
C THR A 81 -2.63 16.76 15.92
N GLY A 82 -2.26 15.67 15.26
CA GLY A 82 -2.32 15.55 13.82
C GLY A 82 -2.36 14.10 13.35
N ILE A 83 -2.89 13.92 12.13
CA ILE A 83 -2.95 12.62 11.44
C ILE A 83 -2.42 12.80 10.03
N LEU A 84 -1.61 11.85 9.58
CA LEU A 84 -1.10 11.77 8.22
C LEU A 84 -1.69 10.56 7.50
N PHE A 85 -2.15 10.78 6.28
CA PHE A 85 -2.48 9.75 5.29
C PHE A 85 -1.76 10.08 3.98
N ASP A 86 -0.76 9.29 3.61
CA ASP A 86 -0.11 9.33 2.30
C ASP A 86 -0.51 8.07 1.54
N LEU A 87 -1.70 8.13 0.92
CA LEU A 87 -2.33 6.97 0.30
C LEU A 87 -1.69 6.67 -1.06
N GLY A 88 -1.16 5.47 -1.20
CA GLY A 88 -0.56 4.99 -2.44
C GLY A 88 0.44 3.87 -2.21
N SER A 89 1.03 3.38 -3.31
CA SER A 89 2.16 2.45 -3.25
C SER A 89 3.47 3.22 -3.05
N SER A 90 4.34 2.72 -2.19
CA SER A 90 5.67 3.32 -2.02
C SER A 90 6.57 3.02 -3.22
N SER A 91 7.54 3.92 -3.50
CA SER A 91 8.56 3.70 -4.52
C SER A 91 9.33 2.39 -4.30
N SER A 92 9.54 2.01 -3.05
CA SER A 92 10.21 0.76 -2.70
C SER A 92 9.37 -0.47 -3.04
N GLN A 93 8.05 -0.43 -2.84
CA GLN A 93 7.14 -1.52 -3.23
C GLN A 93 7.14 -1.71 -4.75
N ILE A 94 7.15 -0.61 -5.51
CA ILE A 94 7.23 -0.65 -6.98
C ILE A 94 8.59 -1.19 -7.42
N ASN A 95 9.68 -0.78 -6.80
CA ASN A 95 11.04 -1.17 -7.18
C ASN A 95 11.43 -2.58 -6.67
N THR A 96 10.69 -3.13 -5.70
CA THR A 96 10.90 -4.49 -5.21
C THR A 96 10.22 -5.48 -6.15
N GLY A 97 10.92 -5.89 -7.21
CA GLY A 97 10.38 -6.57 -8.37
C GLY A 97 9.55 -7.83 -8.11
N HIS A 98 9.77 -8.55 -6.98
CA HIS A 98 9.05 -9.79 -6.69
C HIS A 98 7.62 -9.61 -6.11
N ARG A 99 7.22 -8.38 -5.75
CA ARG A 99 5.90 -8.07 -5.16
C ARG A 99 4.79 -7.89 -6.20
N GLY A 100 5.13 -7.85 -7.49
CA GLY A 100 4.16 -7.73 -8.58
C GLY A 100 3.55 -6.34 -8.78
N PHE A 101 4.08 -5.28 -8.16
CA PHE A 101 3.61 -3.91 -8.34
C PHE A 101 4.20 -3.19 -9.56
N SER A 102 5.23 -3.76 -10.20
CA SER A 102 5.92 -3.16 -11.32
C SER A 102 5.75 -3.98 -12.60
N PHE A 103 5.52 -3.30 -13.71
CA PHE A 103 5.56 -3.89 -15.05
C PHE A 103 6.95 -3.76 -15.73
N GLN A 104 7.95 -3.26 -15.01
CA GLN A 104 9.34 -3.16 -15.50
C GLN A 104 10.13 -4.45 -15.29
N SER A 105 9.70 -5.30 -14.38
CA SER A 105 10.28 -6.62 -14.12
C SER A 105 9.21 -7.69 -14.13
N ASP A 106 9.55 -8.88 -14.64
CA ASP A 106 8.63 -10.03 -14.60
C ASP A 106 8.60 -10.64 -13.22
N ALA A 107 7.41 -10.70 -12.62
CA ALA A 107 7.19 -11.22 -11.29
C ALA A 107 5.79 -11.83 -11.17
N SER A 108 5.58 -12.63 -10.13
CA SER A 108 4.23 -13.12 -9.80
C SER A 108 3.28 -11.95 -9.55
N LEU A 109 2.06 -12.04 -10.06
CA LEU A 109 0.98 -11.07 -9.82
C LEU A 109 0.43 -11.21 -8.40
N ASP A 110 1.21 -10.78 -7.40
CA ASP A 110 0.73 -10.72 -6.01
C ASP A 110 -0.04 -9.42 -5.74
N MET A 111 0.63 -8.27 -5.73
CA MET A 111 0.10 -6.92 -5.53
C MET A 111 -0.56 -6.68 -4.16
N ARG A 112 -0.37 -7.56 -3.17
CA ARG A 112 -0.88 -7.34 -1.82
C ARG A 112 0.07 -6.46 -1.02
N PHE A 113 -0.45 -5.48 -0.30
CA PHE A 113 0.32 -4.74 0.71
C PHE A 113 0.67 -5.63 1.90
N ASN A 114 -0.32 -6.39 2.39
CA ASN A 114 -0.08 -7.44 3.38
C ASN A 114 0.00 -8.80 2.68
N PRO A 115 1.18 -9.43 2.55
CA PRO A 115 1.34 -10.71 1.87
C PRO A 115 0.72 -11.88 2.66
N GLU A 116 0.38 -11.68 3.93
CA GLU A 116 -0.22 -12.71 4.80
C GLU A 116 -1.75 -12.74 4.72
N ALA A 117 -2.38 -11.72 4.08
CA ALA A 117 -3.83 -11.59 4.05
C ALA A 117 -4.37 -11.25 2.66
N GLY A 118 -5.63 -11.63 2.43
CA GLY A 118 -6.34 -11.36 1.18
C GLY A 118 -5.93 -12.29 0.03
N ILE A 119 -6.51 -12.02 -1.14
CA ILE A 119 -6.21 -12.74 -2.38
C ILE A 119 -5.19 -11.97 -3.21
N THR A 120 -4.35 -12.67 -3.94
CA THR A 120 -3.39 -12.06 -4.88
C THR A 120 -4.10 -11.53 -6.12
N ALA A 121 -3.49 -10.57 -6.81
CA ALA A 121 -3.97 -10.12 -8.12
C ALA A 121 -4.08 -11.29 -9.10
N ARG A 122 -3.13 -12.25 -9.06
CA ARG A 122 -3.21 -13.49 -9.83
C ARG A 122 -4.49 -14.27 -9.54
N GLN A 123 -4.83 -14.49 -8.27
CA GLN A 123 -6.05 -15.20 -7.91
C GLN A 123 -7.28 -14.45 -8.40
N TYR A 124 -7.36 -13.14 -8.12
CA TYR A 124 -8.46 -12.30 -8.56
C TYR A 124 -8.67 -12.37 -10.07
N LEU A 125 -7.63 -12.12 -10.88
CA LEU A 125 -7.72 -12.09 -12.34
C LEU A 125 -8.01 -13.45 -12.98
N ASN A 126 -7.71 -14.57 -12.30
CA ASN A 126 -8.00 -15.92 -12.80
C ASN A 126 -9.35 -16.47 -12.34
N THR A 127 -10.02 -15.85 -11.37
CA THR A 127 -11.30 -16.32 -10.82
C THR A 127 -12.49 -15.40 -11.08
N SER A 128 -12.23 -14.09 -11.29
CA SER A 128 -13.27 -13.11 -11.60
C SER A 128 -13.68 -13.14 -13.07
N ASP A 129 -14.91 -12.75 -13.33
CA ASP A 129 -15.40 -12.58 -14.70
C ASP A 129 -15.01 -11.21 -15.29
N ALA A 130 -15.35 -11.02 -16.59
CA ALA A 130 -14.97 -9.80 -17.30
C ALA A 130 -15.70 -8.55 -16.78
N ASP A 131 -16.89 -8.69 -16.24
CA ASP A 131 -17.67 -7.57 -15.72
C ASP A 131 -17.05 -7.09 -14.40
N GLU A 132 -16.74 -8.01 -13.48
CA GLU A 132 -16.05 -7.69 -12.20
C GLU A 132 -14.68 -7.02 -12.42
N ILE A 133 -13.85 -7.59 -13.32
CA ILE A 133 -12.55 -7.02 -13.66
C ILE A 133 -12.74 -5.64 -14.31
N GLY A 134 -13.72 -5.52 -15.22
CA GLY A 134 -14.03 -4.28 -15.90
C GLY A 134 -14.46 -3.18 -14.92
N GLU A 135 -15.38 -3.49 -14.00
CA GLU A 135 -15.82 -2.54 -12.98
C GLU A 135 -14.65 -2.07 -12.10
N THR A 136 -13.75 -2.98 -11.72
CA THR A 136 -12.56 -2.65 -10.94
C THR A 136 -11.63 -1.69 -11.70
N ILE A 137 -11.36 -1.98 -12.98
CA ILE A 137 -10.53 -1.11 -13.83
C ILE A 137 -11.18 0.26 -14.03
N TYR A 138 -12.49 0.30 -14.28
CA TYR A 138 -13.21 1.56 -14.46
C TYR A 138 -13.25 2.39 -13.17
N LYS A 139 -13.66 1.78 -12.06
CA LYS A 139 -13.90 2.46 -10.79
C LYS A 139 -12.61 2.98 -10.15
N TYR A 140 -11.52 2.23 -10.26
CA TYR A 140 -10.26 2.55 -9.58
C TYR A 140 -9.14 3.03 -10.51
N GLY A 141 -9.22 2.69 -11.80
CA GLY A 141 -8.23 3.09 -12.80
C GLY A 141 -8.73 4.16 -13.77
N GLU A 142 -10.03 4.51 -13.72
CA GLU A 142 -10.67 5.51 -14.62
C GLU A 142 -10.43 5.25 -16.11
N GLU A 143 -10.10 3.98 -16.48
CA GLU A 143 -9.76 3.60 -17.85
C GLU A 143 -11.02 3.41 -18.70
N ARG A 144 -11.09 4.13 -19.83
CA ARG A 144 -12.26 4.11 -20.72
C ARG A 144 -12.39 2.81 -21.51
N ASN A 145 -11.28 2.14 -21.81
CA ASN A 145 -11.27 0.87 -22.54
C ASN A 145 -11.45 -0.36 -21.64
N TYR A 146 -11.90 -0.15 -20.40
CA TYR A 146 -11.99 -1.16 -19.35
C TYR A 146 -12.64 -2.47 -19.78
N ARG A 147 -13.74 -2.42 -20.58
CA ARG A 147 -14.43 -3.63 -21.04
C ARG A 147 -13.56 -4.48 -21.96
N LYS A 148 -12.87 -3.84 -22.94
CA LYS A 148 -11.96 -4.56 -23.84
C LYS A 148 -10.78 -5.16 -23.08
N ILE A 149 -10.19 -4.39 -22.17
CA ILE A 149 -9.07 -4.82 -21.31
C ILE A 149 -9.50 -6.02 -20.47
N ALA A 150 -10.63 -5.93 -19.77
CA ALA A 150 -11.15 -7.00 -18.93
C ALA A 150 -11.41 -8.29 -19.74
N HIS A 151 -12.03 -8.17 -20.91
CA HIS A 151 -12.27 -9.32 -21.78
C HIS A 151 -10.94 -9.97 -22.21
N THR A 152 -9.94 -9.18 -22.62
CA THR A 152 -8.62 -9.69 -23.02
C THR A 152 -7.89 -10.37 -21.86
N ILE A 153 -8.00 -9.82 -20.64
CA ILE A 153 -7.46 -10.44 -19.41
C ILE A 153 -8.12 -11.80 -19.17
N CYS A 154 -9.45 -11.88 -19.22
CA CYS A 154 -10.17 -13.14 -19.03
C CYS A 154 -9.79 -14.20 -20.07
N GLU A 155 -9.64 -13.82 -21.33
CA GLU A 155 -9.21 -14.73 -22.38
C GLU A 155 -7.75 -15.22 -22.17
N ALA A 156 -6.87 -14.36 -21.68
CA ALA A 156 -5.52 -14.74 -21.30
C ALA A 156 -5.52 -15.69 -20.07
N ALA A 157 -6.35 -15.41 -19.07
CA ALA A 157 -6.53 -16.26 -17.88
C ALA A 157 -7.00 -17.67 -18.25
N LYS A 158 -8.01 -17.79 -19.12
CA LYS A 158 -8.50 -19.10 -19.63
C LYS A 158 -7.41 -19.93 -20.33
N ARG A 159 -6.39 -19.26 -20.89
CA ARG A 159 -5.22 -19.90 -21.51
C ARG A 159 -4.07 -20.14 -20.53
N GLY A 160 -4.25 -19.88 -19.24
CA GLY A 160 -3.21 -20.00 -18.22
C GLY A 160 -2.12 -18.94 -18.31
N LYS A 161 -2.39 -17.81 -18.97
CA LYS A 161 -1.45 -16.69 -19.20
C LYS A 161 -1.87 -15.44 -18.42
N MET A 162 -2.06 -15.59 -17.11
CA MET A 162 -2.36 -14.48 -16.19
C MET A 162 -1.72 -14.75 -14.82
N ASN A 163 -0.41 -15.04 -14.83
CA ASN A 163 0.35 -15.38 -13.64
C ASN A 163 1.40 -14.35 -13.27
N THR A 164 1.89 -13.58 -14.27
CA THR A 164 2.99 -12.65 -14.09
C THR A 164 2.64 -11.24 -14.55
N THR A 165 3.41 -10.27 -14.08
CA THR A 165 3.28 -8.86 -14.46
C THR A 165 3.44 -8.64 -15.96
N PHE A 166 4.32 -9.41 -16.63
CA PHE A 166 4.51 -9.31 -18.08
C PHE A 166 3.34 -9.90 -18.86
N GLU A 167 2.73 -10.97 -18.37
CA GLU A 167 1.51 -11.53 -18.98
C GLU A 167 0.35 -10.53 -18.92
N LEU A 168 0.14 -9.88 -17.75
CA LEU A 168 -0.86 -8.83 -17.59
C LEU A 168 -0.54 -7.63 -18.50
N LYS A 169 0.70 -7.12 -18.46
CA LYS A 169 1.15 -6.03 -19.34
C LYS A 169 0.84 -6.33 -20.80
N LYS A 170 1.22 -7.52 -21.30
CA LYS A 170 0.98 -7.94 -22.67
C LYS A 170 -0.51 -7.97 -23.04
N ALA A 171 -1.37 -8.44 -22.11
CA ALA A 171 -2.82 -8.46 -22.33
C ALA A 171 -3.37 -7.03 -22.47
N VAL A 172 -2.94 -6.09 -21.63
CA VAL A 172 -3.34 -4.69 -21.69
C VAL A 172 -2.82 -4.01 -22.98
N GLU A 173 -1.53 -4.13 -23.28
CA GLU A 173 -0.91 -3.51 -24.46
C GLU A 173 -1.55 -3.98 -25.76
N SER A 174 -1.90 -5.27 -25.88
CA SER A 174 -2.57 -5.81 -27.07
C SER A 174 -3.98 -5.23 -27.29
N THR A 175 -4.54 -4.56 -26.30
CA THR A 175 -5.89 -3.99 -26.36
C THR A 175 -5.87 -2.49 -26.69
N VAL A 176 -4.90 -1.76 -26.15
CA VAL A 176 -4.84 -0.28 -26.22
C VAL A 176 -3.87 0.24 -27.29
N ASN A 177 -2.92 -0.59 -27.71
CA ASN A 177 -1.99 -0.33 -28.82
C ASN A 177 -2.15 -1.44 -29.85
N PRO A 178 -3.14 -1.36 -30.77
CA PRO A 178 -3.32 -2.34 -31.83
C PRO A 178 -2.21 -2.26 -32.89
#